data_efa3521c9221745a9849e77c1fa15505
#
_entry.id   efa3521c9221745a9849e77c1fa15505
#
_cell.length_a   1.000
_cell.length_b   1.000
_cell.length_c   1.000
_cell.angle_alpha   90.00
_cell.angle_beta   90.00
_cell.angle_gamma   90.00
#
_symmetry.space_group_name_H-M   'P 1'
#
loop_
_entity.id
_entity.type
_entity.pdbx_description
1 polymer ?
#
loop_
_entity_poly.entity_id
_entity_poly.type
_entity_poly.pdbx_seq_one_letter_code
_entity_poly.pdbx_strand_id
1 'polypeptide(L)'
;INLLLHKRPEDIGLQPDGDAAPTATSAKPASNIVDPAWAGIDWTLPRALRTARFWWIATGYFCGLYIWYAVQVHQTKFLLDIGFSSNVGVWALGVVSLLGIPGQIWLGHLSDRIGREWVWAISCFGFVICFAALAALTYWPSMALIYLMVFTQGALGYGLTSVMGPVVLEIFQGKHYGSIFGTVMLAALAGGAAGPWITGQLYDLSGSYTSAFLLGIAVSLLSAFAI
;
A
#
# COMPACT_ATOMS: atom_id res chain seq x y z
N ILE A 1 0.94 -14.50 26.06
CA ILE A 1 0.44 -15.33 24.94
C ILE A 1 1.62 -15.85 24.12
N ASN A 2 2.64 -15.01 23.80
CA ASN A 2 3.79 -15.42 22.96
C ASN A 2 4.70 -16.50 23.59
N LEU A 3 4.62 -16.76 24.88
CA LEU A 3 5.39 -17.81 25.57
C LEU A 3 4.96 -19.23 25.21
N LEU A 4 3.76 -19.39 24.64
CA LEU A 4 3.20 -20.67 24.23
C LEU A 4 3.33 -20.92 22.71
N LEU A 5 3.83 -19.93 21.95
CA LEU A 5 3.97 -20.03 20.51
C LEU A 5 5.43 -20.39 20.15
N HIS A 6 5.62 -21.50 19.49
CA HIS A 6 6.90 -21.83 18.88
C HIS A 6 7.15 -20.92 17.68
N LYS A 7 8.39 -20.50 17.52
CA LYS A 7 8.77 -19.52 16.51
C LYS A 7 8.71 -20.11 15.08
N ARG A 8 8.84 -21.40 14.97
CA ARG A 8 8.84 -22.15 13.71
C ARG A 8 8.13 -23.49 13.89
N PRO A 9 7.39 -23.98 12.89
CA PRO A 9 6.75 -25.29 12.93
C PRO A 9 7.76 -26.43 13.10
N GLU A 10 8.98 -26.28 12.55
CA GLU A 10 10.05 -27.27 12.68
C GLU A 10 10.51 -27.47 14.14
N ASP A 11 10.40 -26.44 14.99
CA ASP A 11 10.77 -26.50 16.42
C ASP A 11 9.89 -27.50 17.20
N ILE A 12 8.74 -27.87 16.64
CA ILE A 12 7.79 -28.86 17.20
C ILE A 12 7.60 -30.07 16.29
N GLY A 13 8.51 -30.28 15.34
CA GLY A 13 8.50 -31.43 14.41
C GLY A 13 7.43 -31.37 13.33
N LEU A 14 6.80 -30.21 13.12
CA LEU A 14 5.86 -30.01 12.02
C LEU A 14 6.57 -29.42 10.79
N GLN A 15 6.09 -29.79 9.62
CA GLN A 15 6.49 -29.15 8.36
C GLN A 15 5.52 -28.03 8.01
N PRO A 16 5.96 -26.97 7.31
CA PRO A 16 5.06 -25.99 6.71
C PRO A 16 4.00 -26.69 5.87
N ASP A 17 2.74 -26.27 5.99
CA ASP A 17 1.57 -26.77 5.26
C ASP A 17 1.20 -28.25 5.52
N GLY A 18 1.83 -28.89 6.53
CA GLY A 18 1.53 -30.29 6.90
C GLY A 18 2.01 -31.33 5.89
N ASP A 19 2.83 -30.95 4.95
CA ASP A 19 3.38 -31.86 3.94
C ASP A 19 4.43 -32.81 4.53
N ALA A 20 4.50 -34.02 3.99
CA ALA A 20 5.59 -34.95 4.26
C ALA A 20 6.92 -34.35 3.79
N ALA A 21 8.02 -34.65 4.51
CA ALA A 21 9.34 -34.11 4.18
C ALA A 21 9.62 -34.12 2.68
N PRO A 22 10.08 -32.99 2.07
CA PRO A 22 10.24 -32.89 0.64
C PRO A 22 11.25 -33.95 0.16
N THR A 23 10.77 -34.91 -0.62
CA THR A 23 11.65 -35.73 -1.45
C THR A 23 12.29 -34.80 -2.47
N ALA A 24 13.61 -34.93 -2.70
CA ALA A 24 14.43 -34.04 -3.52
C ALA A 24 13.95 -33.83 -4.98
N THR A 25 12.85 -34.48 -5.37
CA THR A 25 12.26 -34.47 -6.72
C THR A 25 11.02 -33.54 -6.83
N SER A 26 10.49 -32.96 -5.74
CA SER A 26 9.21 -32.23 -5.78
C SER A 26 9.33 -30.70 -5.70
N ALA A 27 10.52 -30.15 -5.65
CA ALA A 27 10.69 -28.70 -5.77
C ALA A 27 10.42 -28.30 -7.24
N LYS A 28 9.13 -28.03 -7.57
CA LYS A 28 8.82 -27.24 -8.77
C LYS A 28 9.59 -25.92 -8.64
N PRO A 29 10.47 -25.58 -9.59
CA PRO A 29 11.08 -24.26 -9.59
C PRO A 29 9.94 -23.27 -9.63
N ALA A 30 9.93 -22.29 -8.70
CA ALA A 30 8.96 -21.21 -8.74
C ALA A 30 9.09 -20.53 -10.11
N SER A 31 8.07 -20.69 -10.96
CA SER A 31 8.10 -20.28 -12.37
C SER A 31 8.19 -18.75 -12.56
N ASN A 32 8.19 -17.98 -11.47
CA ASN A 32 8.15 -16.53 -11.47
C ASN A 32 9.46 -15.86 -11.02
N ILE A 33 10.56 -16.62 -10.90
CA ILE A 33 11.87 -16.03 -10.57
C ILE A 33 12.44 -15.40 -11.84
N VAL A 34 12.37 -14.06 -11.91
CA VAL A 34 12.90 -13.28 -13.05
C VAL A 34 14.43 -13.22 -13.04
N ASP A 35 15.05 -13.22 -11.84
CA ASP A 35 16.50 -13.13 -11.66
C ASP A 35 16.97 -14.19 -10.66
N PRO A 36 17.33 -15.41 -11.13
CA PRO A 36 17.80 -16.50 -10.26
C PRO A 36 19.08 -16.17 -9.50
N ALA A 37 19.96 -15.33 -10.06
CA ALA A 37 21.19 -14.90 -9.40
C ALA A 37 20.88 -14.00 -8.20
N TRP A 38 19.91 -13.12 -8.34
CA TRP A 38 19.44 -12.26 -7.24
C TRP A 38 18.72 -13.09 -6.16
N ALA A 39 17.86 -14.00 -6.54
CA ALA A 39 17.12 -14.87 -5.63
C ALA A 39 18.02 -15.82 -4.83
N GLY A 40 19.18 -16.22 -5.39
CA GLY A 40 20.17 -17.07 -4.71
C GLY A 40 21.03 -16.35 -3.66
N ILE A 41 20.89 -15.02 -3.50
CA ILE A 41 21.66 -14.26 -2.52
C ILE A 41 21.03 -14.44 -1.12
N ASP A 42 21.86 -14.75 -0.13
CA ASP A 42 21.43 -14.67 1.27
C ASP A 42 21.36 -13.20 1.72
N TRP A 43 20.14 -12.67 1.69
CA TRP A 43 19.86 -11.27 1.98
C TRP A 43 19.87 -11.01 3.48
N THR A 44 20.74 -10.11 3.92
CA THR A 44 20.76 -9.52 5.26
C THR A 44 20.37 -8.04 5.18
N LEU A 45 19.90 -7.46 6.28
CA LEU A 45 19.52 -6.04 6.30
C LEU A 45 20.66 -5.10 5.85
N PRO A 46 21.91 -5.24 6.33
CA PRO A 46 22.99 -4.38 5.86
C PRO A 46 23.30 -4.51 4.37
N ARG A 47 23.05 -5.70 3.79
CA ARG A 47 23.22 -5.95 2.37
C ARG A 47 22.08 -5.33 1.56
N ALA A 48 20.84 -5.48 2.01
CA ALA A 48 19.68 -4.87 1.38
C ALA A 48 19.76 -3.34 1.34
N LEU A 49 20.15 -2.70 2.46
CA LEU A 49 20.33 -1.24 2.57
C LEU A 49 21.34 -0.65 1.57
N ARG A 50 22.26 -1.46 1.05
CA ARG A 50 23.24 -1.03 0.04
C ARG A 50 22.73 -1.11 -1.39
N THR A 51 21.50 -1.59 -1.61
CA THR A 51 20.90 -1.75 -2.93
C THR A 51 19.95 -0.61 -3.27
N ALA A 52 19.93 -0.19 -4.53
CA ALA A 52 18.95 0.79 -5.01
C ALA A 52 17.51 0.26 -4.91
N ARG A 53 17.30 -1.07 -5.13
CA ARG A 53 15.98 -1.71 -5.03
C ARG A 53 15.35 -1.51 -3.66
N PHE A 54 16.13 -1.59 -2.57
CA PHE A 54 15.62 -1.33 -1.21
C PHE A 54 15.07 0.09 -1.07
N TRP A 55 15.82 1.09 -1.54
CA TRP A 55 15.44 2.49 -1.40
C TRP A 55 14.27 2.88 -2.30
N TRP A 56 14.17 2.28 -3.49
CA TRP A 56 13.00 2.46 -4.35
C TRP A 56 11.74 1.90 -3.68
N ILE A 57 11.77 0.69 -3.13
CA ILE A 57 10.64 0.12 -2.39
C ILE A 57 10.30 0.98 -1.16
N ALA A 58 11.30 1.39 -0.38
CA ALA A 58 11.09 2.25 0.78
C ALA A 58 10.42 3.58 0.39
N THR A 59 10.83 4.19 -0.72
CA THR A 59 10.22 5.41 -1.28
C THR A 59 8.78 5.13 -1.74
N GLY A 60 8.55 4.07 -2.49
CA GLY A 60 7.21 3.68 -2.94
C GLY A 60 6.26 3.48 -1.77
N TYR A 61 6.72 2.81 -0.70
CA TYR A 61 5.90 2.55 0.50
C TYR A 61 5.67 3.81 1.34
N PHE A 62 6.69 4.66 1.48
CA PHE A 62 6.53 5.99 2.10
C PHE A 62 5.43 6.77 1.37
N CYS A 63 5.52 6.88 0.05
CA CYS A 63 4.55 7.59 -0.77
C CYS A 63 3.17 6.92 -0.72
N GLY A 64 3.11 5.58 -0.76
CA GLY A 64 1.86 4.82 -0.71
C GLY A 64 1.07 5.05 0.58
N LEU A 65 1.74 5.03 1.75
CA LEU A 65 1.07 5.32 3.01
C LEU A 65 0.81 6.81 3.20
N TYR A 66 1.66 7.68 2.67
CA TYR A 66 1.40 9.12 2.62
C TYR A 66 0.04 9.42 1.99
N ILE A 67 -0.17 8.96 0.74
CA ILE A 67 -1.42 9.24 0.00
C ILE A 67 -2.63 8.61 0.68
N TRP A 68 -2.49 7.40 1.21
CA TRP A 68 -3.54 6.70 1.94
C TRP A 68 -4.05 7.53 3.12
N TYR A 69 -3.15 7.88 4.03
CA TYR A 69 -3.53 8.56 5.26
C TYR A 69 -3.88 10.03 5.04
N ALA A 70 -3.28 10.71 4.04
CA ALA A 70 -3.64 12.08 3.66
C ALA A 70 -5.14 12.18 3.30
N VAL A 71 -5.64 11.27 2.47
CA VAL A 71 -7.07 11.23 2.13
C VAL A 71 -7.91 10.81 3.33
N GLN A 72 -7.53 9.69 3.97
CA GLN A 72 -8.32 9.07 5.03
C GLN A 72 -8.64 10.04 6.18
N VAL A 73 -7.68 10.89 6.55
CA VAL A 73 -7.84 11.84 7.66
C VAL A 73 -8.60 13.09 7.24
N HIS A 74 -8.37 13.60 6.03
CA HIS A 74 -8.86 14.93 5.65
C HIS A 74 -10.15 14.94 4.82
N GLN A 75 -10.53 13.81 4.17
CA GLN A 75 -11.68 13.76 3.27
C GLN A 75 -12.99 14.19 3.93
N THR A 76 -13.25 13.76 5.18
CA THR A 76 -14.51 14.11 5.87
C THR A 76 -14.59 15.59 6.16
N LYS A 77 -13.50 16.18 6.71
CA LYS A 77 -13.45 17.62 6.95
C LYS A 77 -13.60 18.41 5.66
N PHE A 78 -12.89 18.03 4.60
CA PHE A 78 -12.99 18.68 3.29
C PHE A 78 -14.43 18.67 2.76
N LEU A 79 -15.14 17.55 2.82
CA LEU A 79 -16.53 17.47 2.36
C LEU A 79 -17.45 18.38 3.15
N LEU A 80 -17.23 18.54 4.47
CA LEU A 80 -17.97 19.48 5.30
C LEU A 80 -17.65 20.94 4.91
N ASP A 81 -16.38 21.26 4.68
CA ASP A 81 -15.93 22.62 4.33
C ASP A 81 -16.53 23.11 2.99
N ILE A 82 -16.78 22.21 2.03
CA ILE A 82 -17.43 22.54 0.76
C ILE A 82 -18.95 22.41 0.78
N GLY A 83 -19.56 22.21 1.97
CA GLY A 83 -21.00 22.33 2.19
C GLY A 83 -21.79 21.01 2.16
N PHE A 84 -21.14 19.84 2.08
CA PHE A 84 -21.85 18.58 2.25
C PHE A 84 -22.19 18.32 3.73
N SER A 85 -23.28 17.59 3.96
CA SER A 85 -23.68 17.24 5.33
C SER A 85 -22.70 16.25 5.97
N SER A 86 -22.66 16.25 7.31
CA SER A 86 -21.87 15.28 8.09
C SER A 86 -22.20 13.83 7.74
N ASN A 87 -23.46 13.54 7.45
CA ASN A 87 -23.89 12.20 7.04
C ASN A 87 -23.19 11.73 5.76
N VAL A 88 -22.97 12.62 4.78
CA VAL A 88 -22.26 12.29 3.53
C VAL A 88 -20.79 11.98 3.83
N GLY A 89 -20.12 12.76 4.68
CA GLY A 89 -18.73 12.51 5.06
C GLY A 89 -18.54 11.17 5.77
N VAL A 90 -19.40 10.87 6.75
CA VAL A 90 -19.37 9.60 7.50
C VAL A 90 -19.70 8.41 6.60
N TRP A 91 -20.74 8.55 5.76
CA TRP A 91 -21.13 7.54 4.78
C TRP A 91 -19.97 7.25 3.80
N ALA A 92 -19.36 8.28 3.24
CA ALA A 92 -18.25 8.12 2.29
C ALA A 92 -17.10 7.32 2.91
N LEU A 93 -16.69 7.65 4.13
CA LEU A 93 -15.63 6.94 4.86
C LEU A 93 -16.01 5.47 5.13
N GLY A 94 -17.25 5.22 5.55
CA GLY A 94 -17.76 3.86 5.80
C GLY A 94 -17.79 3.01 4.53
N VAL A 95 -18.26 3.57 3.41
CA VAL A 95 -18.33 2.85 2.13
C VAL A 95 -16.95 2.59 1.54
N VAL A 96 -16.00 3.52 1.68
CA VAL A 96 -14.58 3.27 1.31
C VAL A 96 -14.06 2.02 2.02
N SER A 97 -14.27 1.92 3.33
CA SER A 97 -13.83 0.75 4.11
C SER A 97 -14.54 -0.54 3.69
N LEU A 98 -15.85 -0.45 3.41
CA LEU A 98 -16.65 -1.60 2.95
C LEU A 98 -16.20 -2.10 1.57
N LEU A 99 -15.95 -1.20 0.62
CA LEU A 99 -15.43 -1.52 -0.71
C LEU A 99 -13.99 -2.02 -0.66
N GLY A 100 -13.24 -1.63 0.36
CA GLY A 100 -11.86 -2.08 0.58
C GLY A 100 -11.76 -3.58 0.78
N ILE A 101 -12.72 -4.22 1.42
CA ILE A 101 -12.70 -5.67 1.68
C ILE A 101 -12.66 -6.47 0.36
N PRO A 102 -13.65 -6.38 -0.53
CA PRO A 102 -13.60 -7.10 -1.81
C PRO A 102 -12.48 -6.58 -2.72
N GLY A 103 -12.18 -5.27 -2.70
CA GLY A 103 -11.10 -4.67 -3.47
C GLY A 103 -9.75 -5.28 -3.13
N GLN A 104 -9.42 -5.41 -1.85
CA GLN A 104 -8.17 -6.01 -1.38
C GLN A 104 -8.06 -7.49 -1.78
N ILE A 105 -9.14 -8.27 -1.63
CA ILE A 105 -9.16 -9.69 -1.98
C ILE A 105 -8.96 -9.85 -3.49
N TRP A 106 -9.74 -9.10 -4.30
CA TRP A 106 -9.67 -9.20 -5.75
C TRP A 106 -8.32 -8.74 -6.32
N LEU A 107 -7.82 -7.61 -5.84
CA LEU A 107 -6.51 -7.08 -6.27
C LEU A 107 -5.35 -7.97 -5.78
N GLY A 108 -5.46 -8.56 -4.59
CA GLY A 108 -4.51 -9.57 -4.12
C GLY A 108 -4.45 -10.77 -5.06
N HIS A 109 -5.62 -11.32 -5.43
CA HIS A 109 -5.68 -12.42 -6.40
C HIS A 109 -5.20 -12.01 -7.81
N LEU A 110 -5.54 -10.80 -8.25
CA LEU A 110 -5.09 -10.27 -9.53
C LEU A 110 -3.56 -10.15 -9.56
N SER A 111 -2.94 -9.74 -8.44
CA SER A 111 -1.49 -9.58 -8.33
C SER A 111 -0.70 -10.88 -8.54
N ASP A 112 -1.31 -12.03 -8.22
CA ASP A 112 -0.72 -13.35 -8.50
C ASP A 112 -0.64 -13.67 -10.01
N ARG A 113 -1.44 -12.97 -10.83
CA ARG A 113 -1.54 -13.20 -12.27
C ARG A 113 -0.78 -12.19 -13.11
N ILE A 114 -0.83 -10.91 -12.74
CA ILE A 114 -0.26 -9.83 -13.55
C ILE A 114 1.05 -9.26 -12.98
N GLY A 115 1.41 -9.64 -11.74
CA GLY A 115 2.55 -9.11 -11.00
C GLY A 115 2.15 -8.11 -9.91
N ARG A 116 2.97 -8.01 -8.88
CA ARG A 116 2.74 -7.17 -7.70
C ARG A 116 2.85 -5.69 -8.03
N GLU A 117 3.83 -5.35 -8.86
CA GLU A 117 4.11 -4.02 -9.35
C GLU A 117 2.92 -3.42 -10.11
N TRP A 118 2.24 -4.20 -10.94
CA TRP A 118 1.06 -3.75 -11.67
C TRP A 118 -0.12 -3.43 -10.76
N VAL A 119 -0.35 -4.26 -9.73
CA VAL A 119 -1.42 -3.98 -8.76
C VAL A 119 -1.07 -2.78 -7.90
N TRP A 120 0.20 -2.60 -7.54
CA TRP A 120 0.67 -1.38 -6.88
C TRP A 120 0.39 -0.15 -7.75
N ALA A 121 0.77 -0.18 -9.03
CA ALA A 121 0.51 0.89 -9.97
C ALA A 121 -1.00 1.19 -10.13
N ILE A 122 -1.84 0.16 -10.31
CA ILE A 122 -3.30 0.30 -10.37
C ILE A 122 -3.84 1.01 -9.14
N SER A 123 -3.37 0.64 -7.95
CA SER A 123 -3.80 1.28 -6.70
C SER A 123 -3.34 2.74 -6.60
N CYS A 124 -2.11 3.03 -7.00
CA CYS A 124 -1.62 4.41 -7.06
C CYS A 124 -2.41 5.26 -8.07
N PHE A 125 -2.76 4.73 -9.24
CA PHE A 125 -3.64 5.41 -10.19
C PHE A 125 -5.06 5.58 -9.64
N GLY A 126 -5.55 4.64 -8.84
CA GLY A 126 -6.79 4.81 -8.07
C GLY A 126 -6.73 6.05 -7.17
N PHE A 127 -5.61 6.27 -6.47
CA PHE A 127 -5.39 7.47 -5.68
C PHE A 127 -5.23 8.74 -6.51
N VAL A 128 -4.58 8.68 -7.68
CA VAL A 128 -4.55 9.82 -8.62
C VAL A 128 -5.96 10.27 -8.97
N ILE A 129 -6.85 9.34 -9.34
CA ILE A 129 -8.25 9.66 -9.67
C ILE A 129 -8.99 10.15 -8.42
N CYS A 130 -8.76 9.57 -7.26
CA CYS A 130 -9.34 10.00 -5.99
C CYS A 130 -8.98 11.46 -5.68
N PHE A 131 -7.71 11.82 -5.72
CA PHE A 131 -7.25 13.19 -5.50
C PHE A 131 -7.75 14.17 -6.56
N ALA A 132 -7.80 13.73 -7.82
CA ALA A 132 -8.37 14.53 -8.90
C ALA A 132 -9.87 14.80 -8.68
N ALA A 133 -10.62 13.79 -8.23
CA ALA A 133 -12.03 13.95 -7.87
C ALA A 133 -12.21 14.92 -6.69
N LEU A 134 -11.36 14.82 -5.65
CA LEU A 134 -11.36 15.75 -4.52
C LEU A 134 -11.02 17.18 -4.97
N ALA A 135 -10.02 17.37 -5.84
CA ALA A 135 -9.67 18.67 -6.38
C ALA A 135 -10.83 19.24 -7.23
N ALA A 136 -11.49 18.42 -8.04
CA ALA A 136 -12.64 18.83 -8.85
C ALA A 136 -13.84 19.22 -7.97
N LEU A 137 -14.07 18.54 -6.84
CA LEU A 137 -15.14 18.87 -5.89
C LEU A 137 -15.03 20.29 -5.32
N THR A 138 -13.82 20.85 -5.27
CA THR A 138 -13.62 22.26 -4.84
C THR A 138 -14.35 23.24 -5.77
N TYR A 139 -14.46 22.92 -7.05
CA TYR A 139 -15.06 23.79 -8.07
C TYR A 139 -16.48 23.34 -8.48
N TRP A 140 -16.75 22.06 -8.43
CA TRP A 140 -18.02 21.45 -8.83
C TRP A 140 -18.49 20.43 -7.79
N PRO A 141 -19.13 20.87 -6.70
CA PRO A 141 -19.70 19.97 -5.69
C PRO A 141 -20.73 19.04 -6.33
N SER A 142 -20.42 17.74 -6.38
CA SER A 142 -21.26 16.74 -7.04
C SER A 142 -21.18 15.39 -6.34
N MET A 143 -22.34 14.77 -6.13
CA MET A 143 -22.39 13.39 -5.60
C MET A 143 -21.69 12.38 -6.51
N ALA A 144 -21.69 12.59 -7.84
CA ALA A 144 -21.00 11.72 -8.77
C ALA A 144 -19.47 11.70 -8.53
N LEU A 145 -18.87 12.85 -8.21
CA LEU A 145 -17.45 12.93 -7.86
C LEU A 145 -17.15 12.27 -6.50
N ILE A 146 -18.09 12.35 -5.54
CA ILE A 146 -17.97 11.63 -4.26
C ILE A 146 -18.01 10.10 -4.51
N TYR A 147 -18.92 9.61 -5.34
CA TYR A 147 -18.96 8.18 -5.70
C TYR A 147 -17.68 7.74 -6.40
N LEU A 148 -17.15 8.57 -7.31
CA LEU A 148 -15.88 8.29 -7.99
C LEU A 148 -14.72 8.20 -6.98
N MET A 149 -14.61 9.18 -6.07
CA MET A 149 -13.61 9.21 -5.00
C MET A 149 -13.71 7.95 -4.12
N VAL A 150 -14.92 7.64 -3.63
CA VAL A 150 -15.18 6.49 -2.75
C VAL A 150 -14.84 5.17 -3.44
N PHE A 151 -15.24 5.01 -4.71
CA PHE A 151 -14.94 3.81 -5.48
C PHE A 151 -13.44 3.63 -5.71
N THR A 152 -12.75 4.67 -6.17
CA THR A 152 -11.32 4.57 -6.49
C THR A 152 -10.46 4.40 -5.23
N GLN A 153 -10.79 5.07 -4.14
CA GLN A 153 -10.10 4.89 -2.86
C GLN A 153 -10.39 3.51 -2.26
N GLY A 154 -11.65 3.08 -2.24
CA GLY A 154 -12.06 1.81 -1.64
C GLY A 154 -11.67 0.61 -2.50
N ALA A 155 -12.19 0.50 -3.72
CA ALA A 155 -12.01 -0.68 -4.54
C ALA A 155 -10.57 -0.84 -5.09
N LEU A 156 -9.89 0.27 -5.42
CA LEU A 156 -8.54 0.21 -5.99
C LEU A 156 -7.45 0.50 -4.94
N GLY A 157 -7.64 1.50 -4.09
CA GLY A 157 -6.61 1.94 -3.13
C GLY A 157 -6.15 0.83 -2.18
N TYR A 158 -7.05 -0.06 -1.75
CA TYR A 158 -6.71 -1.17 -0.84
C TYR A 158 -5.78 -2.22 -1.44
N GLY A 159 -5.56 -2.21 -2.75
CA GLY A 159 -4.55 -3.06 -3.39
C GLY A 159 -3.13 -2.81 -2.88
N LEU A 160 -2.79 -1.58 -2.43
CA LEU A 160 -1.49 -1.31 -1.81
C LEU A 160 -1.22 -2.27 -0.64
N THR A 161 -2.19 -2.45 0.25
CA THR A 161 -2.02 -3.28 1.45
C THR A 161 -1.93 -4.76 1.13
N SER A 162 -2.57 -5.21 0.04
CA SER A 162 -2.54 -6.63 -0.36
C SER A 162 -1.18 -7.07 -0.90
N VAL A 163 -0.39 -6.15 -1.49
CA VAL A 163 0.89 -6.50 -2.13
C VAL A 163 2.13 -6.05 -1.36
N MET A 164 2.00 -5.26 -0.28
CA MET A 164 3.16 -4.78 0.49
C MET A 164 4.08 -5.91 0.99
N GLY A 165 3.53 -6.96 1.60
CA GLY A 165 4.33 -8.11 2.05
C GLY A 165 4.97 -8.85 0.88
N PRO A 166 4.18 -9.30 -0.09
CA PRO A 166 4.67 -10.03 -1.26
C PRO A 166 5.76 -9.33 -2.06
N VAL A 167 5.66 -8.01 -2.32
CA VAL A 167 6.71 -7.25 -3.07
C VAL A 167 8.07 -7.38 -2.40
N VAL A 168 8.15 -7.17 -1.08
CA VAL A 168 9.42 -7.28 -0.37
C VAL A 168 9.89 -8.73 -0.31
N LEU A 169 8.96 -9.71 -0.17
CA LEU A 169 9.29 -11.11 -0.13
C LEU A 169 9.88 -11.61 -1.46
N GLU A 170 9.34 -11.19 -2.58
CA GLU A 170 9.82 -11.59 -3.91
C GLU A 170 11.23 -11.04 -4.21
N ILE A 171 11.55 -9.84 -3.68
CA ILE A 171 12.85 -9.20 -3.93
C ILE A 171 13.90 -9.61 -2.90
N PHE A 172 13.53 -9.74 -1.63
CA PHE A 172 14.47 -10.02 -0.52
C PHE A 172 14.06 -11.30 0.22
N GLN A 173 14.17 -12.44 -0.45
CA GLN A 173 13.85 -13.74 0.14
C GLN A 173 14.86 -14.16 1.22
N GLY A 174 14.45 -15.06 2.11
CA GLY A 174 15.34 -15.75 3.03
C GLY A 174 15.12 -15.46 4.51
N LYS A 175 16.04 -15.93 5.35
CA LYS A 175 15.92 -15.97 6.82
C LYS A 175 15.77 -14.59 7.47
N HIS A 176 16.25 -13.53 6.82
CA HIS A 176 16.26 -12.17 7.34
C HIS A 176 15.14 -11.29 6.75
N TYR A 177 14.19 -11.87 6.02
CA TYR A 177 13.04 -11.15 5.46
C TYR A 177 12.36 -10.24 6.47
N GLY A 178 12.06 -10.73 7.68
CA GLY A 178 11.35 -9.96 8.70
C GLY A 178 12.06 -8.67 9.11
N SER A 179 13.41 -8.66 9.16
CA SER A 179 14.17 -7.46 9.49
C SER A 179 14.19 -6.46 8.32
N ILE A 180 14.26 -6.94 7.09
CA ILE A 180 14.22 -6.10 5.89
C ILE A 180 12.84 -5.49 5.73
N PHE A 181 11.78 -6.31 5.79
CA PHE A 181 10.40 -5.86 5.72
C PHE A 181 10.07 -4.85 6.83
N GLY A 182 10.45 -5.15 8.08
CA GLY A 182 10.24 -4.24 9.21
C GLY A 182 10.91 -2.87 8.99
N THR A 183 12.10 -2.83 8.39
CA THR A 183 12.79 -1.56 8.10
C THR A 183 12.10 -0.78 6.98
N VAL A 184 11.63 -1.46 5.91
CA VAL A 184 10.82 -0.83 4.85
C VAL A 184 9.51 -0.29 5.43
N MET A 185 8.88 -1.03 6.35
CA MET A 185 7.65 -0.58 7.02
C MET A 185 7.84 0.65 7.91
N LEU A 186 9.04 0.90 8.44
CA LEU A 186 9.34 2.18 9.12
C LEU A 186 9.25 3.36 8.16
N ALA A 187 9.75 3.22 6.92
CA ALA A 187 9.58 4.25 5.90
C ALA A 187 8.09 4.45 5.54
N ALA A 188 7.34 3.36 5.39
CA ALA A 188 5.90 3.41 5.17
C ALA A 188 5.16 4.17 6.29
N LEU A 189 5.43 3.83 7.56
CA LEU A 189 4.82 4.50 8.71
C LEU A 189 5.19 5.99 8.78
N ALA A 190 6.44 6.35 8.46
CA ALA A 190 6.85 7.74 8.36
C ALA A 190 6.04 8.50 7.29
N GLY A 191 5.79 7.87 6.13
CA GLY A 191 4.89 8.40 5.11
C GLY A 191 3.47 8.59 5.61
N GLY A 192 2.94 7.58 6.31
CA GLY A 192 1.60 7.63 6.92
C GLY A 192 1.43 8.76 7.96
N ALA A 193 2.49 9.10 8.68
CA ALA A 193 2.49 10.26 9.59
C ALA A 193 2.65 11.59 8.83
N ALA A 194 3.53 11.62 7.82
CA ALA A 194 3.80 12.82 7.03
C ALA A 194 2.58 13.25 6.20
N GLY A 195 1.80 12.31 5.65
CA GLY A 195 0.64 12.60 4.80
C GLY A 195 -0.37 13.55 5.45
N PRO A 196 -1.00 13.16 6.56
CA PRO A 196 -1.96 14.03 7.26
C PRO A 196 -1.31 15.33 7.75
N TRP A 197 -0.10 15.26 8.28
CA TRP A 197 0.58 16.43 8.80
C TRP A 197 0.85 17.48 7.71
N ILE A 198 1.45 17.08 6.58
CA ILE A 198 1.71 17.99 5.45
C ILE A 198 0.41 18.52 4.87
N THR A 199 -0.61 17.66 4.71
CA THR A 199 -1.94 18.06 4.22
C THR A 199 -2.57 19.12 5.12
N GLY A 200 -2.50 18.94 6.45
CA GLY A 200 -2.97 19.91 7.43
C GLY A 200 -2.20 21.23 7.36
N GLN A 201 -0.86 21.18 7.31
CA GLN A 201 -0.02 22.38 7.19
C GLN A 201 -0.32 23.17 5.90
N LEU A 202 -0.49 22.49 4.77
CA LEU A 202 -0.85 23.15 3.51
C LEU A 202 -2.22 23.84 3.60
N TYR A 203 -3.18 23.19 4.28
CA TYR A 203 -4.48 23.80 4.54
C TYR A 203 -4.38 25.01 5.47
N ASP A 204 -3.65 24.91 6.57
CA ASP A 204 -3.49 26.01 7.54
C ASP A 204 -2.82 27.25 6.93
N LEU A 205 -1.88 27.04 5.98
CA LEU A 205 -1.19 28.12 5.29
C LEU A 205 -1.99 28.75 4.15
N SER A 206 -2.82 27.96 3.44
CA SER A 206 -3.49 28.42 2.21
C SER A 206 -5.00 28.61 2.34
N GLY A 207 -5.60 28.09 3.42
CA GLY A 207 -7.06 28.04 3.59
C GLY A 207 -7.77 27.10 2.60
N SER A 208 -7.01 26.26 1.88
CA SER A 208 -7.55 25.39 0.83
C SER A 208 -6.84 24.05 0.78
N TYR A 209 -7.57 22.99 0.44
CA TYR A 209 -7.00 21.64 0.19
C TYR A 209 -6.43 21.46 -1.21
N THR A 210 -6.59 22.40 -2.13
CA THR A 210 -6.20 22.22 -3.55
C THR A 210 -4.73 21.89 -3.72
N SER A 211 -3.84 22.60 -3.02
CA SER A 211 -2.39 22.33 -3.06
C SER A 211 -2.05 20.94 -2.50
N ALA A 212 -2.72 20.53 -1.43
CA ALA A 212 -2.54 19.22 -0.83
C ALA A 212 -3.00 18.09 -1.77
N PHE A 213 -4.11 18.27 -2.48
CA PHE A 213 -4.60 17.29 -3.45
C PHE A 213 -3.68 17.18 -4.66
N LEU A 214 -3.15 18.30 -5.18
CA LEU A 214 -2.16 18.29 -6.26
C LEU A 214 -0.86 17.60 -5.84
N LEU A 215 -0.40 17.84 -4.62
CA LEU A 215 0.73 17.12 -4.05
C LEU A 215 0.42 15.62 -3.92
N GLY A 216 -0.80 15.26 -3.49
CA GLY A 216 -1.26 13.88 -3.42
C GLY A 216 -1.20 13.17 -4.77
N ILE A 217 -1.58 13.84 -5.87
CA ILE A 217 -1.44 13.32 -7.23
C ILE A 217 0.04 13.06 -7.55
N ALA A 218 0.91 14.05 -7.32
CA ALA A 218 2.34 13.92 -7.61
C ALA A 218 2.99 12.77 -6.81
N VAL A 219 2.67 12.65 -5.51
CA VAL A 219 3.17 11.58 -4.63
C VAL A 219 2.63 10.21 -5.08
N SER A 220 1.37 10.13 -5.54
CA SER A 220 0.79 8.90 -6.08
C SER A 220 1.54 8.42 -7.33
N LEU A 221 1.86 9.33 -8.25
CA LEU A 221 2.64 9.02 -9.44
C LEU A 221 4.08 8.61 -9.10
N LEU A 222 4.70 9.28 -8.14
CA LEU A 222 6.02 8.90 -7.65
C LEU A 222 6.00 7.50 -7.03
N SER A 223 4.98 7.17 -6.25
CA SER A 223 4.80 5.83 -5.68
C SER A 223 4.66 4.75 -6.75
N ALA A 224 3.85 5.02 -7.80
CA ALA A 224 3.67 4.10 -8.92
C ALA A 224 4.97 3.88 -9.72
N PHE A 225 5.81 4.92 -9.83
CA PHE A 225 7.09 4.83 -10.54
C PHE A 225 8.16 4.10 -9.72
N ALA A 226 8.09 4.15 -8.39
CA ALA A 226 9.10 3.61 -7.50
C ALA A 226 9.02 2.08 -7.34
N ILE A 227 7.92 1.44 -7.72
CA ILE A 227 7.69 0.00 -7.63
C ILE A 227 7.34 -0.58 -9.00
#